data_5864ba4641c43c35c2d62dc6d565ae83
#
_entry.id   5864ba4641c43c35c2d62dc6d565ae83
#
_cell.length_a   1.000
_cell.length_b   1.000
_cell.length_c   1.000
_cell.angle_alpha   90.00
_cell.angle_beta   90.00
_cell.angle_gamma   90.00
#
_symmetry.space_group_name_H-M   'P 1'
#
loop_
_entity.id
_entity.type
_entity.pdbx_description
1 polymer ?
#
loop_
_entity_poly.entity_id
_entity_poly.type
_entity_poly.pdbx_seq_one_letter_code
_entity_poly.pdbx_strand_id
1 'polypeptide(L)'
;MLKYNIIPKPNNYTSKDGTYVISSNTEVLCSPEFVSAGRYLTDYLRTKPVKGEGAIKFQKVAGMENEAYSISVSTDGIMIKASSSSGAFYGAVTLKTIIMQAEKTDGRAVINGLYISDKPDI
;
A
#
# COMPACT_ATOMS: atom_id res chain seq x y z
N MET A 1 10.74 -17.15 5.30
CA MET A 1 10.98 -15.89 6.01
C MET A 1 10.31 -14.74 5.26
N LEU A 2 9.62 -13.87 5.98
CA LEU A 2 8.99 -12.71 5.37
C LEU A 2 10.02 -11.64 5.09
N LYS A 3 9.94 -11.04 3.92
CA LYS A 3 10.95 -10.07 3.46
C LYS A 3 10.92 -8.76 4.25
N TYR A 4 9.73 -8.27 4.57
CA TYR A 4 9.61 -6.96 5.19
C TYR A 4 9.26 -7.07 6.65
N ASN A 5 9.91 -6.22 7.47
CA ASN A 5 9.66 -6.17 8.90
C ASN A 5 8.67 -5.05 9.19
N ILE A 6 7.47 -5.41 9.60
CA ILE A 6 6.39 -4.45 9.86
C ILE A 6 6.08 -4.46 11.34
N ILE A 7 6.11 -3.30 11.97
CA ILE A 7 5.90 -3.14 13.40
C ILE A 7 4.77 -2.14 13.63
N PRO A 8 3.71 -2.51 14.36
CA PRO A 8 3.48 -3.84 14.91
C PRO A 8 3.21 -4.86 13.82
N LYS A 9 3.45 -6.13 14.14
CA LYS A 9 3.29 -7.20 13.17
C LYS A 9 1.83 -7.33 12.74
N PRO A 10 1.54 -7.35 11.42
CA PRO A 10 0.16 -7.48 10.97
C PRO A 10 -0.41 -8.86 11.28
N ASN A 11 -1.75 -8.93 11.33
CA ASN A 11 -2.44 -10.19 11.61
C ASN A 11 -2.11 -11.27 10.58
N ASN A 12 -2.06 -10.87 9.31
CA ASN A 12 -1.75 -11.80 8.23
C ASN A 12 -0.72 -11.18 7.31
N TYR A 13 0.29 -11.95 6.95
CA TYR A 13 1.31 -11.53 6.00
C TYR A 13 1.73 -12.78 5.23
N THR A 14 1.47 -12.78 3.93
CA THR A 14 1.81 -13.89 3.03
C THR A 14 2.63 -13.38 1.88
N SER A 15 3.76 -14.02 1.60
CA SER A 15 4.56 -13.70 0.42
C SER A 15 3.91 -14.29 -0.81
N LYS A 16 3.97 -13.56 -1.92
CA LYS A 16 3.43 -13.99 -3.21
C LYS A 16 4.52 -13.89 -4.26
N ASP A 17 4.31 -14.57 -5.38
CA ASP A 17 5.26 -14.48 -6.49
C ASP A 17 5.16 -13.13 -7.20
N GLY A 18 6.23 -12.75 -7.88
CA GLY A 18 6.27 -11.55 -8.70
C GLY A 18 6.77 -10.34 -7.94
N THR A 19 6.94 -9.26 -8.67
CA THR A 19 7.39 -7.99 -8.10
C THR A 19 6.65 -6.86 -8.80
N TYR A 20 6.57 -5.71 -8.11
CA TYR A 20 6.05 -4.49 -8.68
C TYR A 20 7.07 -3.38 -8.47
N VAL A 21 7.31 -2.57 -9.51
CA VAL A 21 8.30 -1.50 -9.44
C VAL A 21 7.61 -0.16 -9.24
N ILE A 22 7.98 0.53 -8.17
CA ILE A 22 7.48 1.87 -7.86
C ILE A 22 8.54 2.88 -8.28
N SER A 23 8.14 3.90 -9.03
CA SER A 23 9.02 4.96 -9.50
C SER A 23 8.35 6.32 -9.28
N SER A 24 9.06 7.39 -9.66
CA SER A 24 8.50 8.74 -9.58
C SER A 24 7.29 8.92 -10.49
N ASN A 25 7.09 8.02 -11.44
CA ASN A 25 5.94 8.06 -12.34
C ASN A 25 4.78 7.16 -11.87
N THR A 26 4.93 6.51 -10.73
CA THR A 26 3.87 5.65 -10.21
C THR A 26 2.71 6.50 -9.74
N GLU A 27 1.52 6.17 -10.21
CA GLU A 27 0.32 6.93 -9.90
C GLU A 27 -0.42 6.32 -8.72
N VAL A 28 -1.03 7.19 -7.91
CA VAL A 28 -1.82 6.79 -6.75
C VAL A 28 -3.27 7.18 -7.01
N LEU A 29 -4.14 6.20 -7.08
CA LEU A 29 -5.57 6.40 -7.31
C LEU A 29 -6.33 6.19 -6.01
N CYS A 30 -7.13 7.15 -5.62
CA CYS A 30 -7.95 7.02 -4.42
C CYS A 30 -9.29 7.73 -4.63
N SER A 31 -10.31 7.23 -3.93
CA SER A 31 -11.59 7.91 -3.88
C SER A 31 -11.47 9.15 -2.97
N PRO A 32 -12.41 10.11 -3.09
CA PRO A 32 -12.36 11.31 -2.23
C PRO A 32 -12.33 10.98 -0.73
N GLU A 33 -12.91 9.86 -0.33
CA GLU A 33 -12.91 9.45 1.08
C GLU A 33 -11.52 9.11 1.59
N PHE A 34 -10.62 8.71 0.72
CA PHE A 34 -9.27 8.27 1.08
C PHE A 34 -8.19 9.26 0.68
N VAL A 35 -8.58 10.52 0.48
CA VAL A 35 -7.64 11.54 0.00
C VAL A 35 -6.47 11.74 0.95
N SER A 36 -6.69 11.63 2.26
CA SER A 36 -5.60 11.77 3.23
C SER A 36 -4.57 10.67 3.09
N ALA A 37 -5.03 9.43 2.93
CA ALA A 37 -4.13 8.29 2.72
C ALA A 37 -3.38 8.43 1.40
N GLY A 38 -4.07 8.82 0.34
CA GLY A 38 -3.44 9.01 -0.96
C GLY A 38 -2.39 10.10 -0.93
N ARG A 39 -2.70 11.23 -0.28
CA ARG A 39 -1.76 12.33 -0.16
C ARG A 39 -0.53 11.93 0.65
N TYR A 40 -0.72 11.15 1.71
CA TYR A 40 0.39 10.66 2.50
C TYR A 40 1.41 9.91 1.63
N LEU A 41 0.93 9.04 0.74
CA LEU A 41 1.81 8.31 -0.17
C LEU A 41 2.38 9.18 -1.27
N THR A 42 1.57 10.05 -1.90
CA THR A 42 2.08 10.90 -2.97
C THR A 42 3.15 11.87 -2.45
N ASP A 43 2.98 12.38 -1.25
CA ASP A 43 4.00 13.23 -0.63
C ASP A 43 5.29 12.46 -0.40
N TYR A 44 5.19 11.24 0.11
CA TYR A 44 6.37 10.42 0.34
C TYR A 44 7.07 10.05 -0.96
N LEU A 45 6.31 9.65 -1.97
CA LEU A 45 6.86 9.23 -3.27
C LEU A 45 7.23 10.42 -4.16
N ARG A 46 6.84 11.63 -3.77
CA ARG A 46 7.03 12.85 -4.56
C ARG A 46 6.39 12.72 -5.94
N THR A 47 5.19 12.15 -5.96
CA THR A 47 4.42 11.98 -7.18
C THR A 47 3.08 12.70 -7.03
N LYS A 48 2.29 12.72 -8.09
CA LYS A 48 0.98 13.37 -8.08
C LYS A 48 -0.11 12.33 -8.27
N PRO A 49 -1.29 12.53 -7.66
CA PRO A 49 -2.42 11.65 -7.94
C PRO A 49 -2.93 11.94 -9.34
N VAL A 50 -2.82 10.96 -10.21
CA VAL A 50 -3.26 11.07 -11.61
C VAL A 50 -3.92 9.77 -12.02
N LYS A 51 -4.59 9.80 -13.18
CA LYS A 51 -5.15 8.58 -13.74
C LYS A 51 -4.07 7.82 -14.46
N GLY A 52 -4.03 6.51 -14.25
CA GLY A 52 -3.06 5.70 -14.95
C GLY A 52 -3.26 4.22 -14.71
N GLU A 53 -2.43 3.44 -15.38
CA GLU A 53 -2.42 2.00 -15.21
C GLU A 53 -1.23 1.60 -14.32
N GLY A 54 -1.33 0.44 -13.72
CA GLY A 54 -0.25 -0.07 -12.88
C GLY A 54 -0.01 0.77 -11.66
N ALA A 55 -1.05 1.35 -11.12
CA ALA A 55 -0.96 2.30 -10.04
C ALA A 55 -1.13 1.66 -8.68
N ILE A 56 -0.82 2.43 -7.65
CA ILE A 56 -1.23 2.13 -6.28
C ILE A 56 -2.67 2.60 -6.16
N LYS A 57 -3.57 1.70 -5.80
CA LYS A 57 -5.00 2.00 -5.72
C LYS A 57 -5.51 1.83 -4.31
N PHE A 58 -6.36 2.77 -3.89
CA PHE A 58 -7.11 2.66 -2.65
C PHE A 58 -8.55 2.37 -3.01
N GLN A 59 -9.10 1.28 -2.49
CA GLN A 59 -10.48 0.88 -2.77
C GLN A 59 -11.28 0.75 -1.50
N LYS A 60 -12.45 1.38 -1.46
CA LYS A 60 -13.36 1.21 -0.34
C LYS A 60 -14.13 -0.09 -0.52
N VAL A 61 -14.19 -0.89 0.54
CA VAL A 61 -14.94 -2.13 0.58
C VAL A 61 -15.80 -2.16 1.83
N ALA A 62 -16.91 -2.88 1.78
CA ALA A 62 -17.78 -3.03 2.93
C ALA A 62 -17.33 -4.21 3.79
N GLY A 63 -17.71 -4.21 5.06
CA GLY A 63 -17.55 -5.37 5.92
C GLY A 63 -16.26 -5.47 6.70
N MET A 64 -15.32 -4.57 6.49
CA MET A 64 -14.11 -4.55 7.31
C MET A 64 -14.32 -3.68 8.54
N GLU A 65 -13.58 -3.97 9.59
CA GLU A 65 -13.63 -3.14 10.79
C GLU A 65 -13.06 -1.76 10.52
N ASN A 66 -13.39 -0.79 11.36
CA ASN A 66 -13.10 0.62 11.08
C ASN A 66 -11.65 0.91 10.78
N GLU A 67 -10.72 0.24 11.46
CA GLU A 67 -9.30 0.52 11.27
C GLU A 67 -8.59 -0.57 10.49
N ALA A 68 -9.34 -1.53 9.97
CA ALA A 68 -8.79 -2.65 9.23
C ALA A 68 -8.44 -2.24 7.79
N TYR A 69 -7.45 -2.93 7.25
CA TYR A 69 -7.03 -2.73 5.85
C TYR A 69 -6.44 -4.03 5.31
N SER A 70 -6.33 -4.10 3.98
CA SER A 70 -5.53 -5.12 3.33
C SER A 70 -4.67 -4.49 2.25
N ILE A 71 -3.52 -5.09 2.00
CA ILE A 71 -2.60 -4.67 0.95
C ILE A 71 -2.28 -5.88 0.09
N SER A 72 -2.46 -5.75 -1.22
CA SER A 72 -2.05 -6.75 -2.20
C SER A 72 -1.01 -6.15 -3.12
N VAL A 73 0.12 -6.81 -3.27
CA VAL A 73 1.15 -6.43 -4.24
C VAL A 73 1.30 -7.57 -5.23
N SER A 74 1.17 -7.24 -6.51
CA SER A 74 1.33 -8.20 -7.59
C SER A 74 2.03 -7.52 -8.76
N THR A 75 2.30 -8.28 -9.82
CA THR A 75 2.90 -7.70 -11.02
C THR A 75 1.99 -6.65 -11.67
N ASP A 76 0.69 -6.68 -11.37
CA ASP A 76 -0.28 -5.75 -11.94
C ASP A 76 -0.38 -4.43 -11.17
N GLY A 77 0.11 -4.38 -9.95
CA GLY A 77 0.04 -3.18 -9.15
C GLY A 77 -0.15 -3.45 -7.67
N ILE A 78 -0.49 -2.40 -6.95
CA ILE A 78 -0.69 -2.46 -5.50
C ILE A 78 -2.12 -2.00 -5.20
N MET A 79 -2.84 -2.78 -4.39
CA MET A 79 -4.20 -2.47 -3.99
C MET A 79 -4.30 -2.40 -2.48
N ILE A 80 -4.79 -1.28 -1.95
CA ILE A 80 -5.09 -1.12 -0.54
C ILE A 80 -6.60 -1.06 -0.40
N LYS A 81 -7.18 -1.97 0.38
CA LYS A 81 -8.62 -2.01 0.63
C LYS A 81 -8.90 -1.69 2.07
N ALA A 82 -9.94 -0.89 2.31
CA ALA A 82 -10.38 -0.52 3.65
C ALA A 82 -11.84 -0.10 3.60
N SER A 83 -12.50 -0.13 4.76
CA SER A 83 -13.88 0.33 4.87
C SER A 83 -13.97 1.78 5.34
N SER A 84 -12.87 2.33 5.86
CA SER A 84 -12.86 3.68 6.40
C SER A 84 -11.58 4.41 6.03
N SER A 85 -11.58 5.73 6.20
CA SER A 85 -10.39 6.54 5.99
C SER A 85 -9.28 6.19 6.96
N SER A 86 -9.62 5.81 8.20
CA SER A 86 -8.61 5.36 9.18
C SER A 86 -7.90 4.10 8.71
N GLY A 87 -8.65 3.11 8.26
CA GLY A 87 -8.06 1.87 7.74
C GLY A 87 -7.19 2.14 6.53
N ALA A 88 -7.65 2.98 5.61
CA ALA A 88 -6.87 3.33 4.43
C ALA A 88 -5.57 4.02 4.81
N PHE A 89 -5.60 4.89 5.81
CA PHE A 89 -4.40 5.59 6.27
C PHE A 89 -3.40 4.62 6.89
N TYR A 90 -3.86 3.68 7.72
CA TYR A 90 -2.96 2.66 8.28
C TYR A 90 -2.35 1.79 7.18
N GLY A 91 -3.14 1.48 6.15
CA GLY A 91 -2.61 0.76 4.99
C GLY A 91 -1.53 1.55 4.28
N ALA A 92 -1.72 2.85 4.12
CA ALA A 92 -0.72 3.72 3.50
C ALA A 92 0.58 3.75 4.32
N VAL A 93 0.47 3.83 5.65
CA VAL A 93 1.64 3.83 6.54
C VAL A 93 2.39 2.50 6.41
N THR A 94 1.67 1.40 6.37
CA THR A 94 2.29 0.08 6.21
C THR A 94 2.99 -0.04 4.86
N LEU A 95 2.36 0.44 3.80
CA LEU A 95 2.98 0.41 2.48
C LEU A 95 4.25 1.28 2.45
N LYS A 96 4.22 2.45 3.08
CA LYS A 96 5.43 3.27 3.19
C LYS A 96 6.55 2.51 3.88
N THR A 97 6.24 1.79 4.95
CA THR A 97 7.23 0.98 5.67
C THR A 97 7.85 -0.08 4.75
N ILE A 98 7.02 -0.72 3.92
CA ILE A 98 7.51 -1.69 2.95
C ILE A 98 8.41 -1.02 1.92
N ILE A 99 8.00 0.12 1.39
CA ILE A 99 8.78 0.84 0.38
C ILE A 99 10.14 1.27 0.96
N MET A 100 10.17 1.67 2.22
CA MET A 100 11.43 2.06 2.86
C MET A 100 12.42 0.92 2.96
N GLN A 101 11.93 -0.31 3.07
CA GLN A 101 12.78 -1.50 3.17
C GLN A 101 13.07 -2.15 1.83
N ALA A 102 12.42 -1.70 0.76
CA ALA A 102 12.54 -2.32 -0.54
C ALA A 102 13.91 -2.05 -1.18
N GLU A 103 14.32 -2.93 -2.07
CA GLU A 103 15.52 -2.71 -2.85
C GLU A 103 15.32 -1.51 -3.78
N LYS A 104 16.35 -0.67 -3.86
CA LYS A 104 16.31 0.52 -4.71
C LYS A 104 17.29 0.34 -5.87
N THR A 105 16.81 0.62 -7.07
CA THR A 105 17.64 0.54 -8.28
C THR A 105 17.24 1.72 -9.19
N ASP A 106 18.19 2.58 -9.52
CA ASP A 106 17.96 3.71 -10.42
C ASP A 106 16.78 4.58 -9.99
N GLY A 107 16.63 4.81 -8.68
CA GLY A 107 15.54 5.63 -8.16
C GLY A 107 14.21 4.92 -8.10
N ARG A 108 14.18 3.62 -8.34
CA ARG A 108 12.97 2.81 -8.29
C ARG A 108 13.00 1.87 -7.11
N ALA A 109 11.85 1.61 -6.52
CA ALA A 109 11.70 0.64 -5.44
C ALA A 109 11.08 -0.63 -6.00
N VAL A 110 11.72 -1.77 -5.75
CA VAL A 110 11.22 -3.07 -6.21
C VAL A 110 10.55 -3.76 -5.05
N ILE A 111 9.24 -3.94 -5.14
CA ILE A 111 8.42 -4.51 -4.07
C ILE A 111 8.08 -5.95 -4.42
N ASN A 112 8.40 -6.87 -3.52
CA ASN A 112 8.02 -8.28 -3.71
C ASN A 112 6.52 -8.46 -3.53
N GLY A 113 5.94 -9.37 -4.30
CA GLY A 113 4.53 -9.69 -4.18
C GLY A 113 4.18 -10.14 -2.77
N LEU A 114 3.05 -9.70 -2.27
CA LEU A 114 2.60 -10.05 -0.92
C LEU A 114 1.11 -9.78 -0.74
N TYR A 115 0.59 -10.34 0.34
CA TYR A 115 -0.74 -9.98 0.84
C TYR A 115 -0.63 -9.76 2.34
N ILE A 116 -1.14 -8.62 2.78
CA ILE A 116 -1.19 -8.27 4.19
C ILE A 116 -2.61 -7.90 4.54
N SER A 117 -3.11 -8.38 5.67
CA SER A 117 -4.33 -7.84 6.24
C SER A 117 -4.10 -7.62 7.72
N ASP A 118 -4.62 -6.53 8.24
CA ASP A 118 -4.44 -6.18 9.62
C ASP A 118 -5.63 -5.40 10.15
N LYS A 119 -5.74 -5.42 11.45
CA LYS A 119 -6.74 -4.67 12.18
C LYS A 119 -6.03 -4.10 13.39
N PRO A 120 -5.41 -2.90 13.24
CA PRO A 120 -4.66 -2.34 14.35
C PRO A 120 -5.52 -2.22 15.61
N ASP A 121 -4.92 -2.60 16.71
CA ASP A 121 -5.57 -2.56 18.01
C ASP A 121 -5.14 -1.27 18.70
N ILE A 122 -5.99 -0.29 18.63
CA ILE A 122 -5.68 1.03 19.15
C ILE A 122 -6.47 1.35 20.40
#